data_decaf35e182aa67122ed88f6892ecda8
#
_entry.id   decaf35e182aa67122ed88f6892ecda8
#
_cell.length_a   1.000
_cell.length_b   1.000
_cell.length_c   1.000
_cell.angle_alpha   90.00
_cell.angle_beta   90.00
_cell.angle_gamma   90.00
#
_symmetry.space_group_name_H-M   'P 1'
#
loop_
_entity.id
_entity.type
_entity.pdbx_description
1 polymer ?
#
loop_
_entity_poly.entity_id
_entity_poly.type
_entity_poly.pdbx_seq_one_letter_code
_entity_poly.pdbx_strand_id
1 'polypeptide(L)'
;MAVLRGARSLIARDRPSFLVEVEERHKPGAVDQVKSFFSDLGYEGFFLLGRRLIPINEFELARHQDPSSVVLCEVLFDRVYANNFVFAGDRERIDRLRCIAQSGRSL
;
A
#
# COMPACT_ATOMS: atom_id res chain seq x y z
N MET A 1 9.43 -9.08 4.68
CA MET A 1 10.36 -8.73 3.58
C MET A 1 11.20 -9.93 3.09
N ALA A 2 11.62 -10.83 3.96
CA ALA A 2 12.41 -11.99 3.51
C ALA A 2 11.71 -12.81 2.42
N VAL A 3 10.41 -13.02 2.55
CA VAL A 3 9.62 -13.76 1.55
C VAL A 3 9.60 -13.04 0.21
N LEU A 4 9.38 -11.73 0.21
CA LEU A 4 9.37 -10.93 -1.02
C LEU A 4 10.75 -10.93 -1.70
N ARG A 5 11.82 -10.79 -0.92
CA ARG A 5 13.18 -10.82 -1.46
C ARG A 5 13.51 -12.18 -2.09
N GLY A 6 13.06 -13.26 -1.45
CA GLY A 6 13.26 -14.62 -1.98
C GLY A 6 12.49 -14.86 -3.27
N ALA A 7 11.38 -14.13 -3.49
CA ALA A 7 10.57 -14.25 -4.69
C ALA A 7 10.91 -13.20 -5.77
N ARG A 8 11.97 -12.42 -5.58
CA ARG A 8 12.32 -11.29 -6.46
C ARG A 8 12.35 -11.65 -7.94
N SER A 9 12.97 -12.77 -8.30
CA SER A 9 13.08 -13.21 -9.69
C SER A 9 11.72 -13.54 -10.29
N LEU A 10 10.85 -14.21 -9.51
CA LEU A 10 9.49 -14.53 -9.95
C LEU A 10 8.65 -13.27 -10.12
N ILE A 11 8.78 -12.33 -9.21
CA ILE A 11 8.07 -11.05 -9.27
C ILE A 11 8.50 -10.27 -10.51
N ALA A 12 9.80 -10.19 -10.76
CA ALA A 12 10.33 -9.49 -11.94
C ALA A 12 9.88 -10.13 -13.24
N ARG A 13 9.76 -11.46 -13.26
CA ARG A 13 9.34 -12.19 -14.46
C ARG A 13 7.84 -12.10 -14.71
N ASP A 14 7.04 -12.39 -13.69
CA ASP A 14 5.60 -12.58 -13.84
C ASP A 14 4.77 -11.33 -13.57
N ARG A 15 5.34 -10.35 -12.88
CA ARG A 15 4.73 -9.05 -12.60
C ARG A 15 3.34 -9.16 -11.94
N PRO A 16 3.13 -10.03 -10.94
CA PRO A 16 1.83 -10.10 -10.27
C PRO A 16 1.54 -8.83 -9.48
N SER A 17 0.25 -8.58 -9.23
CA SER A 17 -0.16 -7.52 -8.31
C SER A 17 -0.17 -8.04 -6.89
N PHE A 18 0.03 -7.15 -5.91
CA PHE A 18 0.10 -7.50 -4.49
C PHE A 18 -0.84 -6.64 -3.66
N LEU A 19 -1.49 -7.29 -2.71
CA LEU A 19 -2.14 -6.62 -1.59
C LEU A 19 -1.35 -7.01 -0.35
N VAL A 20 -0.73 -6.03 0.30
CA VAL A 20 0.19 -6.26 1.41
C VAL A 20 -0.26 -5.46 2.62
N GLU A 21 -0.37 -6.12 3.77
CA GLU A 21 -0.59 -5.44 5.04
C GLU A 21 0.78 -5.09 5.64
N VAL A 22 1.00 -3.81 5.93
CA VAL A 22 2.26 -3.33 6.51
C VAL A 22 1.96 -2.47 7.73
N GLU A 23 2.49 -2.86 8.87
CA GLU A 23 2.32 -2.18 10.14
C GLU A 23 3.65 -1.64 10.65
N GLU A 24 3.81 -0.32 10.60
CA GLU A 24 5.02 0.34 11.08
C GLU A 24 5.22 0.13 12.58
N ARG A 25 4.13 0.07 13.36
CA ARG A 25 4.18 -0.13 14.82
C ARG A 25 4.78 -1.46 15.23
N HIS A 26 4.71 -2.47 14.36
CA HIS A 26 5.29 -3.79 14.62
C HIS A 26 6.75 -3.85 14.19
N LYS A 27 7.12 -3.09 13.18
CA LYS A 27 8.49 -3.05 12.65
C LYS A 27 8.77 -1.66 12.08
N PRO A 28 9.49 -0.80 12.83
CA PRO A 28 9.86 0.52 12.32
C PRO A 28 10.61 0.43 10.99
N GLY A 29 10.25 1.29 10.03
CA GLY A 29 10.83 1.30 8.70
C GLY A 29 10.19 0.31 7.73
N ALA A 30 9.18 -0.45 8.16
CA ALA A 30 8.56 -1.48 7.32
C ALA A 30 7.91 -0.91 6.05
N VAL A 31 7.19 0.21 6.16
CA VAL A 31 6.54 0.84 5.01
C VAL A 31 7.57 1.27 3.98
N ASP A 32 8.65 1.94 4.40
CA ASP A 32 9.71 2.38 3.50
C ASP A 32 10.43 1.21 2.85
N GLN A 33 10.66 0.13 3.58
CA GLN A 33 11.29 -1.07 3.02
C GLN A 33 10.44 -1.71 1.92
N VAL A 34 9.15 -1.86 2.16
CA VAL A 34 8.23 -2.44 1.18
C VAL A 34 8.09 -1.53 -0.03
N LYS A 35 7.93 -0.24 0.20
CA LYS A 35 7.84 0.77 -0.87
C LYS A 35 9.08 0.73 -1.76
N SER A 36 10.28 0.74 -1.17
CA SER A 36 11.53 0.70 -1.92
C SER A 36 11.70 -0.60 -2.69
N PHE A 37 11.33 -1.73 -2.08
CA PHE A 37 11.42 -3.03 -2.75
C PHE A 37 10.62 -3.03 -4.05
N PHE A 38 9.37 -2.60 -4.01
CA PHE A 38 8.51 -2.59 -5.19
C PHE A 38 8.90 -1.49 -6.18
N SER A 39 9.32 -0.33 -5.69
CA SER A 39 9.79 0.76 -6.55
C SER A 39 11.01 0.33 -7.37
N ASP A 40 11.95 -0.40 -6.77
CA ASP A 40 13.14 -0.90 -7.46
C ASP A 40 12.79 -1.89 -8.59
N LEU A 41 11.65 -2.56 -8.47
CA LEU A 41 11.16 -3.47 -9.49
C LEU A 41 10.24 -2.81 -10.52
N GLY A 42 10.08 -1.48 -10.46
CA GLY A 42 9.23 -0.73 -11.39
C GLY A 42 7.75 -0.82 -11.09
N TYR A 43 7.38 -1.19 -9.87
CA TYR A 43 5.99 -1.22 -9.42
C TYR A 43 5.53 0.15 -8.98
N GLU A 44 4.24 0.41 -9.14
CA GLU A 44 3.57 1.53 -8.50
C GLU A 44 2.77 1.06 -7.31
N GLY A 45 2.78 1.86 -6.25
CA GLY A 45 2.09 1.57 -5.02
C GLY A 45 0.95 2.54 -4.74
N PHE A 46 -0.04 2.01 -4.03
CA PHE A 46 -1.21 2.74 -3.55
C PHE A 46 -1.53 2.24 -2.15
N PHE A 47 -2.26 3.04 -1.39
CA PHE A 47 -2.77 2.58 -0.11
C PHE A 47 -4.28 2.78 -0.04
N LEU A 48 -4.91 2.00 0.83
CA LEU A 48 -6.34 2.08 1.07
C LEU A 48 -6.60 2.86 2.36
N LEU A 49 -7.35 3.94 2.24
CA LEU A 49 -7.86 4.70 3.38
C LEU A 49 -9.38 4.55 3.37
N GLY A 50 -9.87 3.64 4.24
CA GLY A 50 -11.22 3.15 4.12
C GLY A 50 -11.38 2.40 2.80
N ARG A 51 -12.28 2.87 1.94
CA ARG A 51 -12.49 2.30 0.61
C ARG A 51 -11.90 3.13 -0.52
N ARG A 52 -11.11 4.15 -0.16
CA ARG A 52 -10.49 5.02 -1.16
C ARG A 52 -9.08 4.54 -1.45
N LEU A 53 -8.73 4.53 -2.72
CA LEU A 53 -7.40 4.21 -3.18
C LEU A 53 -6.62 5.51 -3.40
N ILE A 54 -5.44 5.61 -2.77
CA ILE A 54 -4.63 6.83 -2.80
C ILE A 54 -3.20 6.45 -3.21
N PRO A 55 -2.56 7.22 -4.12
CA PRO A 55 -1.15 6.94 -4.49
C PRO A 55 -0.23 6.93 -3.27
N ILE A 56 0.73 6.00 -3.27
CA ILE A 56 1.59 5.79 -2.10
C ILE A 56 2.47 6.99 -1.76
N ASN A 57 2.76 7.85 -2.73
CA ASN A 57 3.55 9.07 -2.47
C ASN A 57 2.81 10.08 -1.59
N GLU A 58 1.50 9.91 -1.39
CA GLU A 58 0.72 10.73 -0.47
C GLU A 58 0.63 10.13 0.93
N PHE A 59 1.27 8.97 1.15
CA PHE A 59 1.26 8.32 2.47
C PHE A 59 2.11 9.10 3.46
N GLU A 60 1.51 9.43 4.60
CA GLU A 60 2.17 10.10 5.71
C GLU A 60 2.04 9.23 6.96
N LEU A 61 3.17 8.72 7.46
CA LEU A 61 3.19 7.77 8.58
C LEU A 61 2.47 8.31 9.82
N ALA A 62 2.77 9.55 10.22
CA ALA A 62 2.19 10.17 11.40
C ALA A 62 0.68 10.35 11.31
N ARG A 63 0.15 10.50 10.09
CA ARG A 63 -1.27 10.71 9.84
C ARG A 63 -2.00 9.40 9.59
N HIS A 64 -1.42 8.52 8.78
CA HIS A 64 -2.11 7.32 8.28
C HIS A 64 -1.87 6.07 9.12
N GLN A 65 -0.83 6.07 9.96
CA GLN A 65 -0.58 4.97 10.90
C GLN A 65 -0.35 5.48 12.33
N ASP A 66 -1.14 6.45 12.75
CA ASP A 66 -1.17 6.90 14.15
C ASP A 66 -1.83 5.80 14.98
N PRO A 67 -1.13 5.23 15.99
CA PRO A 67 -1.68 4.16 16.82
C PRO A 67 -3.00 4.51 17.51
N SER A 68 -3.22 5.77 17.87
CA SER A 68 -4.47 6.21 18.50
C SER A 68 -5.67 6.09 17.55
N SER A 69 -5.46 6.18 16.25
CA SER A 69 -6.51 6.09 15.25
C SER A 69 -7.11 4.69 15.13
N VAL A 70 -6.38 3.66 15.54
CA VAL A 70 -6.87 2.27 15.48
C VAL A 70 -8.10 2.10 16.36
N VAL A 71 -8.05 2.62 17.58
CA VAL A 71 -9.17 2.58 18.53
C VAL A 71 -10.35 3.38 18.03
N LEU A 72 -10.10 4.58 17.49
CA LEU A 72 -11.15 5.43 16.92
C LEU A 72 -11.83 4.78 15.74
N CYS A 73 -11.07 4.10 14.88
CA CYS A 73 -11.63 3.38 13.74
C CYS A 73 -12.60 2.28 14.17
N GLU A 74 -12.28 1.55 15.22
CA GLU A 74 -13.14 0.50 15.75
C GLU A 74 -14.44 1.06 16.35
N VAL A 75 -14.33 2.15 17.08
CA VAL A 75 -15.48 2.75 17.79
C VAL A 75 -16.38 3.54 16.86
N LEU A 76 -15.80 4.34 15.96
CA LEU A 76 -16.53 5.29 15.11
C LEU A 76 -16.78 4.77 13.70
N PHE A 77 -16.26 3.61 13.35
CA PHE A 77 -16.30 3.06 11.99
C PHE A 77 -15.68 4.00 10.94
N ASP A 78 -14.85 4.94 11.41
CA ASP A 78 -14.15 5.91 10.55
C ASP A 78 -12.71 5.43 10.34
N ARG A 79 -12.40 5.03 9.11
CA ARG A 79 -11.10 4.43 8.79
C ARG A 79 -10.10 5.50 8.39
N VAL A 80 -9.39 6.02 9.38
CA VAL A 80 -8.30 6.97 9.17
C VAL A 80 -6.92 6.30 9.29
N TYR A 81 -6.89 5.02 9.65
CA TYR A 81 -5.66 4.22 9.75
C TYR A 81 -5.50 3.37 8.49
N ALA A 82 -4.36 3.50 7.83
CA ALA A 82 -4.10 2.81 6.57
C ALA A 82 -2.94 1.85 6.70
N ASN A 83 -3.21 0.54 6.62
CA ASN A 83 -2.19 -0.51 6.68
C ASN A 83 -2.23 -1.46 5.49
N ASN A 84 -3.17 -1.27 4.57
CA ASN A 84 -3.26 -2.09 3.37
C ASN A 84 -2.71 -1.32 2.17
N PHE A 85 -1.76 -1.95 1.49
CA PHE A 85 -1.08 -1.37 0.34
C PHE A 85 -1.27 -2.26 -0.88
N VAL A 86 -1.48 -1.64 -2.03
CA VAL A 86 -1.62 -2.34 -3.31
C VAL A 86 -0.45 -1.96 -4.19
N PHE A 87 0.19 -2.96 -4.78
CA PHE A 87 1.30 -2.74 -5.70
C PHE A 87 1.02 -3.42 -7.03
N ALA A 88 1.18 -2.70 -8.11
CA ALA A 88 1.00 -3.21 -9.47
C ALA A 88 2.23 -2.93 -10.32
N GLY A 89 2.64 -3.92 -11.10
CA GLY A 89 3.83 -3.83 -11.95
C GLY A 89 3.55 -3.95 -13.44
N ASP A 90 2.31 -4.21 -13.80
CA ASP A 90 1.83 -4.34 -15.17
C ASP A 90 1.15 -3.03 -15.57
N ARG A 91 1.49 -2.50 -16.75
CA ARG A 91 1.01 -1.20 -17.22
C ARG A 91 -0.51 -1.07 -17.19
N GLU A 92 -1.22 -2.10 -17.63
CA GLU A 92 -2.67 -2.07 -17.66
C GLU A 92 -3.28 -1.93 -16.25
N ARG A 93 -2.76 -2.68 -15.29
CA ARG A 93 -3.23 -2.61 -13.90
C ARG A 93 -2.85 -1.30 -13.23
N ILE A 94 -1.65 -0.81 -13.49
CA ILE A 94 -1.21 0.49 -12.97
C ILE A 94 -2.16 1.58 -13.47
N ASP A 95 -2.47 1.59 -14.74
CA ASP A 95 -3.34 2.60 -15.34
C ASP A 95 -4.76 2.54 -14.77
N ARG A 96 -5.28 1.34 -14.52
CA ARG A 96 -6.58 1.16 -13.87
C ARG A 96 -6.58 1.69 -12.44
N LEU A 97 -5.55 1.38 -11.66
CA LEU A 97 -5.45 1.86 -10.29
C LEU A 97 -5.31 3.39 -10.24
N ARG A 98 -4.52 3.96 -11.13
CA ARG A 98 -4.41 5.41 -11.25
C ARG A 98 -5.76 6.05 -11.55
N CYS A 99 -6.51 5.46 -12.46
CA CYS A 99 -7.83 5.95 -12.84
C CYS A 99 -8.79 5.92 -11.64
N ILE A 100 -8.81 4.84 -10.88
CA ILE A 100 -9.63 4.71 -9.67
C ILE A 100 -9.22 5.77 -8.64
N ALA A 101 -7.93 5.94 -8.41
CA ALA A 101 -7.42 6.91 -7.44
C ALA A 101 -7.80 8.34 -7.82
N GLN A 102 -7.66 8.70 -9.10
CA GLN A 102 -7.99 10.04 -9.60
C GLN A 102 -9.48 10.33 -9.55
N SER A 103 -10.31 9.32 -9.76
CA SER A 103 -11.77 9.50 -9.75
C SER A 103 -12.34 9.70 -8.33
N GLY A 104 -11.58 9.35 -7.31
CA GLY A 104 -12.05 9.40 -5.92
C GLY A 104 -13.11 8.36 -5.59
N ARG A 105 -13.26 7.33 -6.43
CA ARG A 105 -14.25 6.27 -6.20
C ARG A 105 -13.89 5.42 -5.00
N SER A 106 -14.93 4.95 -4.32
CA SER A 106 -14.79 3.89 -3.32
C SER A 106 -14.68 2.54 -3.99
N LEU A 107 -13.86 1.70 -3.40
CA LEU A 107 -13.74 0.31 -3.85
C LEU A 107 -14.86 -0.56 -3.30
#